data_f9f5290a841e8b68c9590c922d0d4e45
#
_entry.id   f9f5290a841e8b68c9590c922d0d4e45
#
_cell.length_a   1.000
_cell.length_b   1.000
_cell.length_c   1.000
_cell.angle_alpha   90.00
_cell.angle_beta   90.00
_cell.angle_gamma   90.00
#
_symmetry.space_group_name_H-M   'P 1'
#
loop_
_entity.id
_entity.type
_entity.pdbx_description
1 polymer ?
#
loop_
_entity_poly.entity_id
_entity_poly.type
_entity_poly.pdbx_seq_one_letter_code
_entity_poly.pdbx_strand_id
1 'polypeptide(L)'
;MTIYDIAKLAGVSASTVSRVANNKPGIKEETRKQIQALLDQYDYRPNETARGLVNQSSRMIGILITDIRYAHHVDIAYYIEKEMEKQGYCSLIVNTGLSDEKKVQAIKMLSQRRVDGVILVGSTFQCDAVKDALASCFPKEPVVITNGYVNLPNVKGVLVDEKDGLEACVELMVRKGHKKLAFVLPNQTPSNLSKQKGFVAGMESLGWKREELWIYTAPTTLEDGKRVTEQILEEHPDIEGIIFGEDLSAVSGIRVLLDRKIAVPDQVAVIGVDNSRYCDICYPKLTSLNNKMVEMSFEAARILLDDLEGRKNPEKIMLFSNIVEREST
;
A
#
# COMPACT_ATOMS: atom_id res chain seq x y z
N MET A 1 16.99 -26.61 24.85
CA MET A 1 18.30 -27.25 24.48
C MET A 1 18.95 -26.38 23.41
N THR A 2 20.27 -26.23 23.46
CA THR A 2 21.03 -25.40 22.51
C THR A 2 21.69 -26.24 21.43
N ILE A 3 22.17 -25.63 20.34
CA ILE A 3 22.94 -26.32 19.28
C ILE A 3 24.21 -26.95 19.83
N TYR A 4 24.81 -26.38 20.88
CA TYR A 4 26.00 -26.91 21.54
C TYR A 4 25.70 -28.16 22.34
N ASP A 5 24.51 -28.25 22.95
CA ASP A 5 24.08 -29.44 23.69
C ASP A 5 23.86 -30.62 22.74
N ILE A 6 23.21 -30.39 21.60
CA ILE A 6 22.97 -31.39 20.53
C ILE A 6 24.36 -31.87 19.98
N ALA A 7 25.27 -30.92 19.71
CA ALA A 7 26.63 -31.23 19.23
C ALA A 7 27.37 -32.14 20.18
N LYS A 8 27.30 -31.88 21.50
CA LYS A 8 27.89 -32.69 22.55
C LYS A 8 27.30 -34.11 22.59
N LEU A 9 25.97 -34.24 22.49
CA LEU A 9 25.28 -35.52 22.47
C LEU A 9 25.62 -36.35 21.23
N ALA A 10 25.72 -35.70 20.06
CA ALA A 10 26.06 -36.34 18.79
C ALA A 10 27.59 -36.62 18.62
N GLY A 11 28.45 -36.11 19.50
CA GLY A 11 29.90 -36.23 19.37
C GLY A 11 30.51 -35.49 18.17
N VAL A 12 29.85 -34.37 17.73
CA VAL A 12 30.24 -33.60 16.56
C VAL A 12 30.38 -32.10 16.89
N SER A 13 30.89 -31.31 15.96
CA SER A 13 30.95 -29.85 16.14
C SER A 13 29.56 -29.22 15.98
N ALA A 14 29.30 -28.06 16.63
CA ALA A 14 28.08 -27.28 16.46
C ALA A 14 27.86 -26.88 15.00
N SER A 15 28.92 -26.64 14.22
CA SER A 15 28.82 -26.38 12.77
C SER A 15 28.30 -27.59 12.00
N THR A 16 28.63 -28.82 12.39
CA THR A 16 28.08 -30.04 11.78
C THR A 16 26.60 -30.17 12.08
N VAL A 17 26.16 -29.93 13.32
CA VAL A 17 24.71 -29.91 13.69
C VAL A 17 23.98 -28.83 12.90
N SER A 18 24.54 -27.62 12.80
CA SER A 18 23.96 -26.51 12.01
C SER A 18 23.79 -26.89 10.54
N ARG A 19 24.75 -27.59 9.93
CA ARG A 19 24.66 -28.08 8.54
C ARG A 19 23.51 -29.08 8.36
N VAL A 20 23.32 -30.00 9.30
CA VAL A 20 22.21 -30.97 9.28
C VAL A 20 20.86 -30.26 9.47
N ALA A 21 20.74 -29.44 10.51
CA ALA A 21 19.54 -28.68 10.81
C ALA A 21 19.10 -27.76 9.63
N ASN A 22 20.04 -27.32 8.81
CA ASN A 22 19.82 -26.48 7.62
C ASN A 22 19.85 -27.28 6.31
N ASN A 23 19.79 -28.59 6.35
CA ASN A 23 19.81 -29.52 5.21
C ASN A 23 20.93 -29.24 4.19
N LYS A 24 22.11 -28.76 4.65
CA LYS A 24 23.27 -28.49 3.79
C LYS A 24 23.98 -29.81 3.39
N PRO A 25 24.55 -29.89 2.18
CA PRO A 25 25.32 -31.07 1.75
C PRO A 25 26.66 -31.19 2.47
N GLY A 26 27.32 -32.34 2.28
CA GLY A 26 28.66 -32.58 2.79
C GLY A 26 28.75 -33.21 4.17
N ILE A 27 27.67 -33.81 4.67
CA ILE A 27 27.61 -34.61 5.89
C ILE A 27 27.28 -36.05 5.51
N LYS A 28 28.02 -37.03 6.09
CA LYS A 28 27.77 -38.47 5.88
C LYS A 28 26.35 -38.80 6.31
N GLU A 29 25.66 -39.68 5.57
CA GLU A 29 24.24 -40.01 5.77
C GLU A 29 23.98 -40.59 7.18
N GLU A 30 24.87 -41.39 7.68
CA GLU A 30 24.78 -41.97 9.04
C GLU A 30 24.82 -40.88 10.11
N THR A 31 25.77 -39.93 10.00
CA THR A 31 25.88 -38.79 10.92
C THR A 31 24.67 -37.86 10.80
N ARG A 32 24.13 -37.68 9.58
CA ARG A 32 22.91 -36.89 9.35
C ARG A 32 21.71 -37.50 10.08
N LYS A 33 21.49 -38.83 9.94
CA LYS A 33 20.39 -39.52 10.61
C LYS A 33 20.51 -39.46 12.13
N GLN A 34 21.71 -39.64 12.67
CA GLN A 34 21.95 -39.53 14.13
C GLN A 34 21.64 -38.13 14.65
N ILE A 35 22.08 -37.07 13.97
CA ILE A 35 21.85 -35.70 14.38
C ILE A 35 20.36 -35.38 14.23
N GLN A 36 19.71 -35.78 13.12
CA GLN A 36 18.26 -35.55 12.89
C GLN A 36 17.42 -36.18 14.01
N ALA A 37 17.72 -37.42 14.40
CA ALA A 37 17.03 -38.09 15.51
C ALA A 37 17.13 -37.30 16.83
N LEU A 38 18.27 -36.70 17.11
CA LEU A 38 18.48 -35.86 18.30
C LEU A 38 17.72 -34.53 18.16
N LEU A 39 17.73 -33.88 16.97
CA LEU A 39 16.97 -32.65 16.73
C LEU A 39 15.47 -32.90 16.94
N ASP A 40 14.93 -34.01 16.42
CA ASP A 40 13.53 -34.39 16.55
C ASP A 40 13.17 -34.79 18.00
N GLN A 41 14.04 -35.56 18.67
CA GLN A 41 13.84 -35.99 20.05
C GLN A 41 13.73 -34.83 21.03
N TYR A 42 14.48 -33.77 20.80
CA TYR A 42 14.55 -32.62 21.70
C TYR A 42 13.77 -31.41 21.19
N ASP A 43 12.94 -31.56 20.15
CA ASP A 43 12.20 -30.47 19.46
C ASP A 43 13.11 -29.24 19.25
N TYR A 44 14.34 -29.50 18.80
CA TYR A 44 15.28 -28.41 18.57
C TYR A 44 14.89 -27.64 17.32
N ARG A 45 14.59 -26.37 17.49
CA ARG A 45 14.39 -25.44 16.40
C ARG A 45 15.58 -24.51 16.27
N PRO A 46 16.16 -24.37 15.07
CA PRO A 46 17.21 -23.38 14.85
C PRO A 46 16.75 -22.00 15.30
N ASN A 47 17.56 -21.31 16.08
CA ASN A 47 17.25 -19.93 16.45
C ASN A 47 17.58 -19.01 15.26
N GLU A 48 16.53 -18.54 14.58
CA GLU A 48 16.66 -17.64 13.41
C GLU A 48 17.40 -16.35 13.78
N THR A 49 17.23 -15.85 15.01
CA THR A 49 17.98 -14.66 15.49
C THR A 49 19.48 -14.91 15.55
N ALA A 50 19.89 -16.09 16.04
CA ALA A 50 21.32 -16.47 16.09
C ALA A 50 21.88 -16.69 14.67
N ARG A 51 21.05 -17.18 13.75
CA ARG A 51 21.38 -17.37 12.33
C ARG A 51 21.53 -16.04 11.60
N GLY A 52 20.65 -15.08 11.90
CA GLY A 52 20.70 -13.70 11.37
C GLY A 52 22.01 -12.99 11.76
N LEU A 53 22.54 -13.21 12.96
CA LEU A 53 23.84 -12.66 13.38
C LEU A 53 25.01 -13.18 12.55
N VAL A 54 24.95 -14.43 12.09
CA VAL A 54 26.02 -15.05 11.25
C VAL A 54 25.87 -14.61 9.79
N ASN A 55 24.65 -14.50 9.29
CA ASN A 55 24.36 -14.19 7.88
C ASN A 55 24.20 -12.68 7.62
N GLN A 56 24.25 -11.82 8.64
CA GLN A 56 23.99 -10.38 8.57
C GLN A 56 22.62 -10.02 7.94
N SER A 57 21.65 -10.94 8.01
CA SER A 57 20.27 -10.74 7.50
C SER A 57 19.29 -11.33 8.50
N SER A 58 18.28 -10.56 8.86
CA SER A 58 17.20 -10.99 9.75
C SER A 58 16.14 -11.80 9.02
N ARG A 59 16.12 -11.77 7.68
CA ARG A 59 15.03 -12.27 6.84
C ARG A 59 13.67 -11.67 7.21
N MET A 60 13.69 -10.46 7.75
CA MET A 60 12.48 -9.68 8.07
C MET A 60 12.46 -8.39 7.26
N ILE A 61 11.28 -7.98 6.82
CA ILE A 61 11.02 -6.66 6.26
C ILE A 61 9.92 -5.95 7.05
N GLY A 62 9.98 -4.63 7.07
CA GLY A 62 8.92 -3.80 7.62
C GLY A 62 7.96 -3.33 6.54
N ILE A 63 6.65 -3.39 6.79
CA ILE A 63 5.62 -2.79 5.96
C ILE A 63 4.86 -1.80 6.84
N LEU A 64 5.01 -0.49 6.57
CA LEU A 64 4.29 0.55 7.29
C LEU A 64 3.06 0.99 6.49
N ILE A 65 1.91 0.96 7.14
CA ILE A 65 0.62 1.43 6.61
C ILE A 65 0.00 2.44 7.57
N THR A 66 -0.80 3.36 7.05
CA THR A 66 -1.43 4.38 7.91
C THR A 66 -2.66 3.87 8.64
N ASP A 67 -3.50 3.10 7.96
CA ASP A 67 -4.69 2.50 8.58
C ASP A 67 -5.01 1.16 7.92
N ILE A 68 -4.96 0.10 8.73
CA ILE A 68 -5.25 -1.28 8.30
C ILE A 68 -6.75 -1.49 7.95
N ARG A 69 -7.61 -0.55 8.25
CA ARG A 69 -9.04 -0.62 7.90
C ARG A 69 -9.32 -0.18 6.47
N TYR A 70 -8.40 0.54 5.83
CA TYR A 70 -8.54 0.94 4.43
C TYR A 70 -8.21 -0.21 3.50
N ALA A 71 -9.17 -0.63 2.68
CA ALA A 71 -9.03 -1.75 1.76
C ALA A 71 -7.79 -1.58 0.87
N HIS A 72 -7.56 -0.40 0.31
CA HIS A 72 -6.40 -0.09 -0.52
C HIS A 72 -5.07 -0.40 0.19
N HIS A 73 -4.90 0.03 1.45
CA HIS A 73 -3.65 -0.21 2.19
C HIS A 73 -3.45 -1.68 2.56
N VAL A 74 -4.52 -2.35 2.96
CA VAL A 74 -4.48 -3.78 3.33
C VAL A 74 -4.18 -4.65 2.11
N ASP A 75 -4.80 -4.36 0.99
CA ASP A 75 -4.60 -5.13 -0.23
C ASP A 75 -3.16 -4.95 -0.76
N ILE A 76 -2.59 -3.73 -0.71
CA ILE A 76 -1.16 -3.49 -1.02
C ILE A 76 -0.27 -4.31 -0.08
N ALA A 77 -0.50 -4.22 1.23
CA ALA A 77 0.30 -4.96 2.21
C ALA A 77 0.20 -6.47 2.01
N TYR A 78 -0.98 -6.99 1.66
CA TYR A 78 -1.20 -8.40 1.35
C TYR A 78 -0.38 -8.87 0.13
N TYR A 79 -0.42 -8.14 -1.00
CA TYR A 79 0.34 -8.53 -2.19
C TYR A 79 1.85 -8.44 -1.95
N ILE A 80 2.32 -7.41 -1.25
CA ILE A 80 3.73 -7.29 -0.89
C ILE A 80 4.16 -8.46 0.02
N GLU A 81 3.38 -8.76 1.06
CA GLU A 81 3.66 -9.86 1.98
C GLU A 81 3.79 -11.19 1.24
N LYS A 82 2.86 -11.48 0.31
CA LYS A 82 2.89 -12.70 -0.49
C LYS A 82 4.13 -12.83 -1.37
N GLU A 83 4.61 -11.73 -1.97
CA GLU A 83 5.85 -11.76 -2.75
C GLU A 83 7.08 -11.96 -1.85
N MET A 84 7.10 -11.33 -0.67
CA MET A 84 8.18 -11.49 0.30
C MET A 84 8.23 -12.89 0.90
N GLU A 85 7.06 -13.49 1.22
CA GLU A 85 6.95 -14.87 1.72
C GLU A 85 7.56 -15.88 0.72
N LYS A 86 7.31 -15.74 -0.58
CA LYS A 86 7.89 -16.58 -1.64
C LYS A 86 9.43 -16.58 -1.64
N GLN A 87 10.03 -15.49 -1.19
CA GLN A 87 11.49 -15.34 -1.07
C GLN A 87 12.04 -15.65 0.34
N GLY A 88 11.17 -16.17 1.23
CA GLY A 88 11.52 -16.58 2.58
C GLY A 88 11.74 -15.41 3.54
N TYR A 89 11.13 -14.26 3.28
CA TYR A 89 11.08 -13.13 4.21
C TYR A 89 9.81 -13.18 5.06
N CYS A 90 9.94 -12.78 6.33
CA CYS A 90 8.82 -12.52 7.23
C CYS A 90 8.50 -11.03 7.24
N SER A 91 7.23 -10.67 7.02
CA SER A 91 6.79 -9.27 7.00
C SER A 91 6.25 -8.83 8.35
N LEU A 92 6.75 -7.69 8.86
CA LEU A 92 6.22 -6.99 10.02
C LEU A 92 5.32 -5.84 9.54
N ILE A 93 4.00 -6.05 9.58
CA ILE A 93 3.04 -5.02 9.21
C ILE A 93 2.74 -4.15 10.42
N VAL A 94 2.95 -2.83 10.29
CA VAL A 94 2.80 -1.86 11.37
C VAL A 94 1.83 -0.75 10.96
N ASN A 95 0.78 -0.57 11.75
CA ASN A 95 -0.22 0.49 11.59
C ASN A 95 0.26 1.76 12.29
N THR A 96 0.53 2.84 11.53
CA THR A 96 1.14 4.07 12.07
C THR A 96 0.13 5.16 12.42
N GLY A 97 -1.05 5.17 11.80
CA GLY A 97 -1.90 6.35 11.77
C GLY A 97 -1.29 7.47 10.90
N LEU A 98 -1.88 8.66 10.95
CA LEU A 98 -1.48 9.81 10.12
C LEU A 98 -0.42 10.70 10.77
N SER A 99 -0.25 10.62 12.10
CA SER A 99 0.68 11.47 12.86
C SER A 99 2.14 11.18 12.50
N ASP A 100 2.92 12.22 12.25
CA ASP A 100 4.33 12.11 11.91
C ASP A 100 5.15 11.49 13.05
N GLU A 101 4.80 11.78 14.31
CA GLU A 101 5.46 11.20 15.48
C GLU A 101 5.30 9.66 15.50
N LYS A 102 4.11 9.15 15.20
CA LYS A 102 3.85 7.70 15.16
C LYS A 102 4.56 7.04 13.98
N LYS A 103 4.61 7.69 12.81
CA LYS A 103 5.40 7.22 11.66
C LYS A 103 6.88 7.10 12.02
N VAL A 104 7.45 8.14 12.64
CA VAL A 104 8.85 8.16 13.11
C VAL A 104 9.09 7.07 14.15
N GLN A 105 8.19 6.89 15.12
CA GLN A 105 8.30 5.83 16.13
C GLN A 105 8.30 4.43 15.49
N ALA A 106 7.45 4.20 14.49
CA ALA A 106 7.38 2.93 13.77
C ALA A 106 8.68 2.67 12.99
N ILE A 107 9.24 3.68 12.32
CA ILE A 107 10.54 3.58 11.63
C ILE A 107 11.65 3.21 12.62
N LYS A 108 11.73 3.89 13.76
CA LYS A 108 12.71 3.58 14.82
C LYS A 108 12.55 2.16 15.37
N MET A 109 11.31 1.73 15.59
CA MET A 109 11.02 0.38 16.07
C MET A 109 11.46 -0.69 15.09
N LEU A 110 11.23 -0.52 13.79
CA LEU A 110 11.70 -1.45 12.75
C LEU A 110 13.23 -1.52 12.69
N SER A 111 13.92 -0.37 12.80
CA SER A 111 15.39 -0.33 12.87
C SER A 111 15.93 -1.09 14.08
N GLN A 112 15.33 -0.95 15.26
CA GLN A 112 15.69 -1.72 16.45
C GLN A 112 15.48 -3.22 16.26
N ARG A 113 14.51 -3.62 15.45
CA ARG A 113 14.27 -5.03 15.08
C ARG A 113 15.20 -5.53 13.98
N ARG A 114 16.04 -4.65 13.41
CA ARG A 114 17.02 -4.98 12.38
C ARG A 114 16.38 -5.61 11.16
N VAL A 115 15.25 -5.07 10.69
CA VAL A 115 14.66 -5.51 9.43
C VAL A 115 15.64 -5.22 8.28
N ASP A 116 15.64 -6.09 7.26
CA ASP A 116 16.59 -6.00 6.14
C ASP A 116 16.19 -4.89 5.15
N GLY A 117 14.91 -4.50 5.14
CA GLY A 117 14.37 -3.44 4.30
C GLY A 117 12.98 -3.01 4.73
N VAL A 118 12.48 -1.91 4.16
CA VAL A 118 11.19 -1.32 4.55
C VAL A 118 10.38 -0.92 3.32
N ILE A 119 9.07 -1.19 3.34
CA ILE A 119 8.10 -0.65 2.39
C ILE A 119 7.12 0.25 3.14
N LEU A 120 6.98 1.48 2.66
CA LEU A 120 6.05 2.49 3.18
C LEU A 120 4.87 2.60 2.22
N VAL A 121 3.66 2.33 2.70
CA VAL A 121 2.46 2.28 1.85
C VAL A 121 1.70 3.60 1.92
N GLY A 122 1.75 4.35 0.82
CA GLY A 122 0.99 5.57 0.61
C GLY A 122 1.80 6.87 0.67
N SER A 123 1.31 7.88 -0.04
CA SER A 123 1.95 9.20 -0.17
C SER A 123 2.07 9.99 1.13
N THR A 124 1.35 9.59 2.16
CA THR A 124 1.41 10.21 3.49
C THR A 124 2.79 10.08 4.15
N PHE A 125 3.63 9.14 3.68
CA PHE A 125 5.02 8.99 4.12
C PHE A 125 5.98 9.95 3.39
N GLN A 126 5.52 10.70 2.41
CA GLN A 126 6.29 11.72 1.70
C GLN A 126 6.31 13.02 2.51
N CYS A 127 7.03 13.04 3.64
CA CYS A 127 7.20 14.22 4.49
C CYS A 127 8.61 14.27 5.10
N ASP A 128 9.03 15.47 5.56
CA ASP A 128 10.38 15.70 6.08
C ASP A 128 10.68 14.85 7.33
N ALA A 129 9.72 14.71 8.24
CA ALA A 129 9.88 13.90 9.45
C ALA A 129 10.20 12.41 9.13
N VAL A 130 9.55 11.84 8.12
CA VAL A 130 9.85 10.48 7.63
C VAL A 130 11.21 10.43 6.96
N LYS A 131 11.54 11.41 6.11
CA LYS A 131 12.84 11.51 5.45
C LYS A 131 13.98 11.53 6.45
N ASP A 132 13.89 12.37 7.50
CA ASP A 132 14.92 12.49 8.54
C ASP A 132 15.05 11.19 9.37
N ALA A 133 13.91 10.55 9.69
CA ALA A 133 13.90 9.28 10.38
C ALA A 133 14.53 8.15 9.55
N LEU A 134 14.24 8.08 8.24
CA LEU A 134 14.85 7.11 7.34
C LEU A 134 16.36 7.34 7.21
N ALA A 135 16.79 8.59 7.01
CA ALA A 135 18.21 8.93 6.92
C ALA A 135 19.00 8.51 8.17
N SER A 136 18.38 8.63 9.36
CA SER A 136 18.98 8.27 10.64
C SER A 136 18.95 6.77 10.95
N CYS A 137 17.80 6.12 10.70
CA CYS A 137 17.52 4.75 11.15
C CYS A 137 17.82 3.68 10.11
N PHE A 138 17.77 4.03 8.83
CA PHE A 138 17.99 3.14 7.67
C PHE A 138 18.91 3.81 6.65
N PRO A 139 20.19 4.09 7.02
CA PRO A 139 21.10 4.84 6.14
C PRO A 139 21.56 4.04 4.91
N LYS A 140 21.42 2.70 4.93
CA LYS A 140 21.91 1.79 3.88
C LYS A 140 20.89 0.77 3.44
N GLU A 141 19.99 0.38 4.32
CA GLU A 141 18.95 -0.61 4.07
C GLU A 141 17.98 -0.08 3.02
N PRO A 142 17.53 -0.89 2.03
CA PRO A 142 16.66 -0.44 0.99
C PRO A 142 15.27 -0.08 1.54
N VAL A 143 14.72 1.02 1.01
CA VAL A 143 13.38 1.51 1.34
C VAL A 143 12.62 1.77 0.06
N VAL A 144 11.38 1.31 -0.01
CA VAL A 144 10.46 1.60 -1.12
C VAL A 144 9.22 2.31 -0.59
N ILE A 145 8.77 3.34 -1.28
CA ILE A 145 7.51 4.05 -0.96
C ILE A 145 6.53 3.83 -2.11
N THR A 146 5.36 3.27 -1.82
CA THR A 146 4.29 3.19 -2.80
C THR A 146 3.52 4.50 -2.81
N ASN A 147 3.25 4.99 -4.01
CA ASN A 147 2.59 6.27 -4.28
C ASN A 147 3.23 7.48 -3.58
N GLY A 148 4.56 7.45 -3.42
CA GLY A 148 5.33 8.51 -2.80
C GLY A 148 6.83 8.37 -3.03
N TYR A 149 7.60 9.40 -2.65
CA TYR A 149 9.06 9.40 -2.75
C TYR A 149 9.66 10.45 -1.82
N VAL A 150 10.80 10.11 -1.21
CA VAL A 150 11.67 11.09 -0.53
C VAL A 150 13.09 10.96 -1.09
N ASN A 151 13.76 12.09 -1.28
CA ASN A 151 15.09 12.13 -1.89
C ASN A 151 16.17 11.68 -0.89
N LEU A 152 16.45 10.36 -0.90
CA LEU A 152 17.53 9.69 -0.20
C LEU A 152 18.12 8.60 -1.12
N PRO A 153 19.44 8.30 -1.03
CA PRO A 153 20.12 7.40 -1.98
C PRO A 153 19.56 5.96 -2.03
N ASN A 154 19.07 5.48 -0.89
CA ASN A 154 18.56 4.12 -0.71
C ASN A 154 17.03 4.04 -0.74
N VAL A 155 16.33 5.13 -1.09
CA VAL A 155 14.87 5.18 -1.22
C VAL A 155 14.46 5.13 -2.67
N LYS A 156 13.49 4.29 -2.99
CA LYS A 156 12.84 4.19 -4.30
C LYS A 156 11.36 4.49 -4.18
N GLY A 157 10.75 5.01 -5.24
CA GLY A 157 9.32 5.32 -5.31
C GLY A 157 8.62 4.58 -6.44
N VAL A 158 7.48 3.95 -6.16
CA VAL A 158 6.54 3.47 -7.17
C VAL A 158 5.32 4.37 -7.14
N LEU A 159 5.16 5.17 -8.17
CA LEU A 159 4.18 6.26 -8.26
C LEU A 159 3.07 5.91 -9.24
N VAL A 160 1.92 6.56 -9.09
CA VAL A 160 0.81 6.51 -10.06
C VAL A 160 0.50 7.91 -10.56
N ASP A 161 0.22 8.03 -11.85
CA ASP A 161 -0.24 9.30 -12.42
C ASP A 161 -1.73 9.52 -12.13
N GLU A 162 -1.99 10.05 -10.92
CA GLU A 162 -3.34 10.30 -10.44
C GLU A 162 -3.93 11.59 -11.01
N LYS A 163 -3.07 12.54 -11.42
CA LYS A 163 -3.53 13.79 -12.01
C LYS A 163 -4.22 13.52 -13.34
N ASP A 164 -3.53 12.87 -14.27
CA ASP A 164 -4.08 12.57 -15.59
C ASP A 164 -5.25 11.58 -15.48
N GLY A 165 -5.21 10.66 -14.51
CA GLY A 165 -6.32 9.76 -14.21
C GLY A 165 -7.60 10.48 -13.80
N LEU A 166 -7.52 11.51 -12.93
CA LEU A 166 -8.69 12.28 -12.51
C LEU A 166 -9.19 13.21 -13.63
N GLU A 167 -8.29 13.76 -14.43
CA GLU A 167 -8.65 14.52 -15.63
C GLU A 167 -9.47 13.64 -16.59
N ALA A 168 -9.02 12.40 -16.83
CA ALA A 168 -9.75 11.42 -17.63
C ALA A 168 -11.13 11.03 -17.02
N CYS A 169 -11.25 11.01 -15.69
CA CYS A 169 -12.56 10.81 -15.04
C CYS A 169 -13.54 11.95 -15.34
N VAL A 170 -13.08 13.20 -15.30
CA VAL A 170 -13.90 14.36 -15.70
C VAL A 170 -14.31 14.25 -17.18
N GLU A 171 -13.36 13.93 -18.08
CA GLU A 171 -13.65 13.73 -19.50
C GLU A 171 -14.69 12.62 -19.74
N LEU A 172 -14.60 11.50 -18.99
CA LEU A 172 -15.58 10.42 -19.07
C LEU A 172 -16.99 10.93 -18.70
N MET A 173 -17.11 11.62 -17.54
CA MET A 173 -18.38 12.20 -17.09
C MET A 173 -18.99 13.10 -18.16
N VAL A 174 -18.21 14.00 -18.73
CA VAL A 174 -18.67 14.93 -19.77
C VAL A 174 -19.09 14.21 -21.05
N ARG A 175 -18.33 13.21 -21.47
CA ARG A 175 -18.68 12.37 -22.63
C ARG A 175 -20.00 11.62 -22.44
N LYS A 176 -20.31 11.27 -21.19
CA LYS A 176 -21.60 10.66 -20.80
C LYS A 176 -22.74 11.68 -20.63
N GLY A 177 -22.45 12.97 -20.72
CA GLY A 177 -23.45 14.03 -20.65
C GLY A 177 -23.51 14.80 -19.33
N HIS A 178 -22.70 14.43 -18.34
CA HIS A 178 -22.67 15.03 -17.00
C HIS A 178 -21.59 16.13 -16.93
N LYS A 179 -22.00 17.39 -16.69
CA LYS A 179 -21.11 18.56 -16.71
C LYS A 179 -21.00 19.28 -15.36
N LYS A 180 -22.03 19.16 -14.51
CA LYS A 180 -22.05 19.74 -13.17
C LYS A 180 -21.52 18.71 -12.19
N LEU A 181 -20.22 18.79 -11.91
CA LEU A 181 -19.48 17.77 -11.18
C LEU A 181 -18.98 18.29 -9.85
N ALA A 182 -19.06 17.46 -8.81
CA ALA A 182 -18.37 17.65 -7.54
C ALA A 182 -17.24 16.64 -7.36
N PHE A 183 -16.18 17.05 -6.65
CA PHE A 183 -15.10 16.19 -6.24
C PHE A 183 -15.00 16.11 -4.71
N VAL A 184 -14.89 14.89 -4.18
CA VAL A 184 -14.74 14.63 -2.74
C VAL A 184 -13.39 13.99 -2.50
N LEU A 185 -12.52 14.66 -1.73
CA LEU A 185 -11.21 14.11 -1.35
C LEU A 185 -11.17 13.77 0.15
N PRO A 186 -10.50 12.67 0.56
CA PRO A 186 -10.53 12.23 1.96
C PRO A 186 -9.66 13.08 2.89
N ASN A 187 -8.57 13.66 2.38
CA ASN A 187 -7.61 14.47 3.13
C ASN A 187 -6.62 15.19 2.19
N GLN A 188 -5.62 15.89 2.75
CA GLN A 188 -4.65 16.72 2.02
C GLN A 188 -3.30 16.00 1.79
N THR A 189 -3.29 14.69 1.57
CA THR A 189 -2.04 13.98 1.22
C THR A 189 -1.53 14.36 -0.17
N PRO A 190 -0.24 14.18 -0.48
CA PRO A 190 0.29 14.46 -1.82
C PRO A 190 -0.48 13.79 -2.96
N SER A 191 -0.90 12.54 -2.79
CA SER A 191 -1.75 11.79 -3.72
C SER A 191 -3.09 12.50 -3.94
N ASN A 192 -3.81 12.83 -2.85
CA ASN A 192 -5.12 13.48 -2.96
C ASN A 192 -5.04 14.89 -3.56
N LEU A 193 -3.97 15.62 -3.27
CA LEU A 193 -3.69 16.90 -3.93
C LEU A 193 -3.38 16.75 -5.42
N SER A 194 -2.74 15.63 -5.83
CA SER A 194 -2.55 15.31 -7.24
C SER A 194 -3.88 15.03 -7.93
N LYS A 195 -4.75 14.21 -7.32
CA LYS A 195 -6.12 13.97 -7.78
C LYS A 195 -6.91 15.27 -7.94
N GLN A 196 -6.87 16.14 -6.93
CA GLN A 196 -7.53 17.45 -6.97
C GLN A 196 -7.04 18.30 -8.15
N LYS A 197 -5.73 18.30 -8.41
CA LYS A 197 -5.19 19.04 -9.58
C LYS A 197 -5.73 18.49 -10.89
N GLY A 198 -5.90 17.18 -11.02
CA GLY A 198 -6.50 16.56 -12.20
C GLY A 198 -7.97 16.95 -12.37
N PHE A 199 -8.77 16.89 -11.30
CA PHE A 199 -10.16 17.36 -11.32
C PHE A 199 -10.24 18.84 -11.75
N VAL A 200 -9.45 19.71 -11.13
CA VAL A 200 -9.40 21.13 -11.48
C VAL A 200 -9.04 21.33 -12.95
N ALA A 201 -8.00 20.68 -13.46
CA ALA A 201 -7.58 20.78 -14.85
C ALA A 201 -8.69 20.32 -15.82
N GLY A 202 -9.36 19.19 -15.53
CA GLY A 202 -10.48 18.71 -16.32
C GLY A 202 -11.64 19.70 -16.36
N MET A 203 -12.02 20.28 -15.21
CA MET A 203 -13.10 21.25 -15.14
C MET A 203 -12.75 22.60 -15.80
N GLU A 204 -11.51 23.08 -15.62
CA GLU A 204 -11.02 24.30 -16.28
C GLU A 204 -11.02 24.16 -17.82
N SER A 205 -10.73 22.96 -18.36
CA SER A 205 -10.81 22.67 -19.78
C SER A 205 -12.25 22.79 -20.36
N LEU A 206 -13.25 22.68 -19.50
CA LEU A 206 -14.67 22.86 -19.82
C LEU A 206 -15.14 24.33 -19.66
N GLY A 207 -14.24 25.23 -19.27
CA GLY A 207 -14.55 26.63 -19.06
C GLY A 207 -15.01 27.03 -17.66
N TRP A 208 -14.97 26.09 -16.69
CA TRP A 208 -15.24 26.42 -15.30
C TRP A 208 -14.07 27.21 -14.70
N LYS A 209 -14.37 28.19 -13.87
CA LYS A 209 -13.34 28.87 -13.10
C LYS A 209 -13.08 28.12 -11.80
N ARG A 210 -11.84 28.17 -11.34
CA ARG A 210 -11.38 27.45 -10.15
C ARG A 210 -12.20 27.77 -8.90
N GLU A 211 -12.60 29.02 -8.73
CA GLU A 211 -13.43 29.50 -7.62
C GLU A 211 -14.88 29.04 -7.66
N GLU A 212 -15.33 28.49 -8.80
CA GLU A 212 -16.69 27.97 -9.03
C GLU A 212 -16.76 26.45 -8.84
N LEU A 213 -15.62 25.78 -8.60
CA LEU A 213 -15.56 24.32 -8.51
C LEU A 213 -16.09 23.79 -7.17
N TRP A 214 -16.82 22.73 -7.22
CA TRP A 214 -17.41 22.06 -6.06
C TRP A 214 -16.46 20.98 -5.54
N ILE A 215 -15.62 21.35 -4.56
CA ILE A 215 -14.62 20.47 -3.99
C ILE A 215 -14.84 20.35 -2.48
N TYR A 216 -15.06 19.12 -2.02
CA TYR A 216 -15.37 18.79 -0.64
C TYR A 216 -14.27 17.96 -0.02
N THR A 217 -14.17 18.00 1.30
CA THR A 217 -13.29 17.11 2.05
C THR A 217 -14.12 16.30 3.04
N ALA A 218 -14.00 14.98 2.99
CA ALA A 218 -14.67 14.07 3.91
C ALA A 218 -13.77 12.87 4.20
N PRO A 219 -13.56 12.50 5.48
CA PRO A 219 -12.79 11.30 5.83
C PRO A 219 -13.36 10.03 5.19
N THR A 220 -12.49 9.01 5.03
CA THR A 220 -12.85 7.71 4.43
C THR A 220 -13.64 6.87 5.43
N THR A 221 -14.90 7.22 5.66
CA THR A 221 -15.86 6.42 6.43
C THR A 221 -17.21 6.35 5.70
N LEU A 222 -18.02 5.33 6.02
CA LEU A 222 -19.37 5.22 5.46
C LEU A 222 -20.24 6.43 5.85
N GLU A 223 -20.12 6.87 7.09
CA GLU A 223 -20.91 7.98 7.65
C GLU A 223 -20.51 9.31 7.00
N ASP A 224 -19.20 9.58 6.86
CA ASP A 224 -18.73 10.81 6.23
C ASP A 224 -19.04 10.84 4.73
N GLY A 225 -18.94 9.70 4.04
CA GLY A 225 -19.35 9.58 2.64
C GLY A 225 -20.84 9.89 2.44
N LYS A 226 -21.71 9.40 3.34
CA LYS A 226 -23.14 9.75 3.35
C LYS A 226 -23.35 11.24 3.60
N ARG A 227 -22.75 11.75 4.67
CA ARG A 227 -22.92 13.16 5.08
C ARG A 227 -22.51 14.14 3.99
N VAL A 228 -21.36 13.93 3.34
CA VAL A 228 -20.88 14.81 2.28
C VAL A 228 -21.77 14.71 1.03
N THR A 229 -22.31 13.54 0.71
CA THR A 229 -23.24 13.39 -0.40
C THR A 229 -24.54 14.13 -0.13
N GLU A 230 -25.10 14.03 1.08
CA GLU A 230 -26.29 14.79 1.48
C GLU A 230 -26.05 16.30 1.38
N GLN A 231 -24.91 16.77 1.86
CA GLN A 231 -24.49 18.17 1.77
C GLN A 231 -24.42 18.64 0.31
N ILE A 232 -23.79 17.86 -0.58
CA ILE A 232 -23.69 18.18 -2.01
C ILE A 232 -25.09 18.32 -2.65
N LEU A 233 -25.99 17.39 -2.33
CA LEU A 233 -27.37 17.42 -2.88
C LEU A 233 -28.19 18.60 -2.36
N GLU A 234 -27.92 19.09 -1.14
CA GLU A 234 -28.59 20.28 -0.58
C GLU A 234 -28.03 21.57 -1.15
N GLU A 235 -26.72 21.68 -1.31
CA GLU A 235 -26.06 22.87 -1.86
C GLU A 235 -26.18 22.97 -3.38
N HIS A 236 -26.23 21.83 -4.08
CA HIS A 236 -26.30 21.75 -5.55
C HIS A 236 -27.38 20.76 -6.00
N PRO A 237 -28.68 21.16 -5.93
CA PRO A 237 -29.81 20.28 -6.34
C PRO A 237 -29.78 19.85 -7.82
N ASP A 238 -28.97 20.53 -8.63
CA ASP A 238 -28.82 20.30 -10.07
C ASP A 238 -27.47 19.60 -10.41
N ILE A 239 -26.85 18.97 -9.40
CA ILE A 239 -25.64 18.16 -9.58
C ILE A 239 -25.89 17.01 -10.56
N GLU A 240 -24.96 16.74 -11.45
CA GLU A 240 -25.05 15.67 -12.46
C GLU A 240 -24.05 14.55 -12.23
N GLY A 241 -23.00 14.79 -11.44
CA GLY A 241 -22.03 13.74 -11.12
C GLY A 241 -21.15 14.05 -9.93
N ILE A 242 -20.70 12.99 -9.26
CA ILE A 242 -19.80 13.09 -8.11
C ILE A 242 -18.62 12.15 -8.31
N ILE A 243 -17.40 12.69 -8.26
CA ILE A 243 -16.16 11.91 -8.26
C ILE A 243 -15.64 11.86 -6.84
N PHE A 244 -15.50 10.67 -6.27
CA PHE A 244 -14.93 10.46 -4.94
C PHE A 244 -13.48 10.04 -5.06
N GLY A 245 -12.62 10.61 -4.24
CA GLY A 245 -11.18 10.30 -4.20
C GLY A 245 -10.85 8.89 -3.70
N GLU A 246 -11.88 8.08 -3.34
CA GLU A 246 -11.76 6.66 -3.01
C GLU A 246 -13.15 5.96 -3.07
N ASP A 247 -13.15 4.62 -3.19
CA ASP A 247 -14.36 3.84 -3.51
C ASP A 247 -15.35 3.71 -2.35
N LEU A 248 -14.90 3.62 -1.10
CA LEU A 248 -15.81 3.42 0.05
C LEU A 248 -16.77 4.60 0.20
N SER A 249 -16.26 5.83 0.05
CA SER A 249 -17.07 7.04 0.06
C SER A 249 -18.01 7.09 -1.15
N ALA A 250 -17.55 6.64 -2.34
CA ALA A 250 -18.38 6.55 -3.54
C ALA A 250 -19.55 5.59 -3.35
N VAL A 251 -19.32 4.41 -2.80
CA VAL A 251 -20.37 3.43 -2.47
C VAL A 251 -21.37 3.98 -1.46
N SER A 252 -20.88 4.75 -0.46
CA SER A 252 -21.73 5.44 0.51
C SER A 252 -22.61 6.50 -0.17
N GLY A 253 -22.02 7.23 -1.11
CA GLY A 253 -22.73 8.22 -1.93
C GLY A 253 -23.83 7.59 -2.79
N ILE A 254 -23.51 6.50 -3.50
CA ILE A 254 -24.52 5.74 -4.27
C ILE A 254 -25.69 5.33 -3.36
N ARG A 255 -25.40 4.87 -2.14
CA ARG A 255 -26.45 4.48 -1.20
C ARG A 255 -27.38 5.65 -0.86
N VAL A 256 -26.84 6.85 -0.60
CA VAL A 256 -27.67 8.06 -0.36
C VAL A 256 -28.52 8.41 -1.56
N LEU A 257 -27.94 8.38 -2.77
CA LEU A 257 -28.70 8.67 -4.01
C LEU A 257 -29.90 7.73 -4.18
N LEU A 258 -29.67 6.42 -4.00
CA LEU A 258 -30.72 5.41 -4.09
C LEU A 258 -31.80 5.57 -3.01
N ASP A 259 -31.42 5.85 -1.77
CA ASP A 259 -32.37 6.08 -0.66
C ASP A 259 -33.22 7.33 -0.90
N ARG A 260 -32.70 8.35 -1.61
CA ARG A 260 -33.41 9.53 -2.08
C ARG A 260 -34.12 9.34 -3.41
N LYS A 261 -34.09 8.13 -3.99
CA LYS A 261 -34.70 7.77 -5.29
C LYS A 261 -34.12 8.58 -6.47
N ILE A 262 -32.89 9.00 -6.39
CA ILE A 262 -32.13 9.63 -7.46
C ILE A 262 -31.49 8.50 -8.29
N ALA A 263 -31.78 8.49 -9.59
CA ALA A 263 -31.26 7.44 -10.48
C ALA A 263 -29.75 7.58 -10.73
N VAL A 264 -29.02 6.49 -10.55
CA VAL A 264 -27.59 6.38 -10.87
C VAL A 264 -27.48 5.39 -12.04
N PRO A 265 -26.88 5.78 -13.17
CA PRO A 265 -26.20 7.05 -13.46
C PRO A 265 -27.10 8.15 -14.03
N ASP A 266 -28.34 7.88 -14.41
CA ASP A 266 -29.16 8.73 -15.31
C ASP A 266 -29.37 10.16 -14.80
N GLN A 267 -29.47 10.36 -13.49
CA GLN A 267 -29.60 11.68 -12.87
C GLN A 267 -28.28 12.15 -12.27
N VAL A 268 -27.60 11.28 -11.52
CA VAL A 268 -26.30 11.59 -10.92
C VAL A 268 -25.36 10.41 -11.15
N ALA A 269 -24.33 10.62 -11.97
CA ALA A 269 -23.28 9.63 -12.18
C ALA A 269 -22.27 9.65 -11.04
N VAL A 270 -21.64 8.50 -10.75
CA VAL A 270 -20.66 8.37 -9.66
C VAL A 270 -19.41 7.65 -10.15
N ILE A 271 -18.23 8.22 -9.84
CA ILE A 271 -16.94 7.58 -10.03
C ILE A 271 -16.22 7.49 -8.68
N GLY A 272 -15.60 6.34 -8.40
CA GLY A 272 -14.67 6.12 -7.29
C GLY A 272 -13.21 6.12 -7.76
N VAL A 273 -12.31 5.87 -6.82
CA VAL A 273 -10.87 5.68 -7.06
C VAL A 273 -10.39 4.49 -6.25
N ASP A 274 -9.41 3.77 -6.76
CA ASP A 274 -8.69 2.59 -6.30
C ASP A 274 -9.12 1.27 -6.95
N ASN A 275 -10.29 1.18 -7.57
CA ASN A 275 -10.85 -0.04 -8.16
C ASN A 275 -10.83 -1.21 -7.16
N SER A 276 -11.28 -0.93 -5.95
CA SER A 276 -11.33 -1.88 -4.85
C SER A 276 -12.48 -2.90 -5.01
N ARG A 277 -12.46 -3.93 -4.14
CA ARG A 277 -13.54 -4.95 -4.09
C ARG A 277 -14.95 -4.38 -3.91
N TYR A 278 -15.08 -3.16 -3.40
CA TYR A 278 -16.38 -2.49 -3.23
C TYR A 278 -17.08 -2.18 -4.55
N CYS A 279 -16.32 -1.99 -5.63
CA CYS A 279 -16.86 -1.65 -6.94
C CYS A 279 -17.79 -2.73 -7.52
N ASP A 280 -17.50 -4.01 -7.26
CA ASP A 280 -18.25 -5.13 -7.80
C ASP A 280 -19.39 -5.62 -6.90
N ILE A 281 -19.39 -5.25 -5.61
CA ILE A 281 -20.40 -5.68 -4.64
C ILE A 281 -21.49 -4.64 -4.39
N CYS A 282 -21.29 -3.38 -4.76
CA CYS A 282 -22.33 -2.35 -4.70
C CYS A 282 -23.31 -2.46 -5.90
N TYR A 283 -24.46 -1.83 -5.75
CA TYR A 283 -25.45 -1.70 -6.83
C TYR A 283 -25.91 -0.24 -6.96
N PRO A 284 -25.89 0.33 -8.17
CA PRO A 284 -25.22 -0.19 -9.37
C PRO A 284 -23.70 -0.39 -9.14
N LYS A 285 -23.05 -1.25 -9.94
CA LYS A 285 -21.60 -1.45 -9.85
C LYS A 285 -20.86 -0.16 -10.13
N LEU A 286 -19.85 0.13 -9.28
CA LEU A 286 -19.13 1.41 -9.31
C LEU A 286 -18.04 1.44 -10.38
N THR A 287 -18.14 2.42 -11.29
CA THR A 287 -17.03 2.86 -12.15
C THR A 287 -15.94 3.46 -11.28
N SER A 288 -14.69 3.04 -11.48
CA SER A 288 -13.59 3.49 -10.63
C SER A 288 -12.29 3.68 -11.42
N LEU A 289 -11.49 4.66 -11.01
CA LEU A 289 -10.12 4.83 -11.48
C LEU A 289 -9.24 3.78 -10.82
N ASN A 290 -8.65 2.91 -11.62
CA ASN A 290 -7.71 1.90 -11.17
C ASN A 290 -6.32 2.52 -10.96
N ASN A 291 -5.92 2.68 -9.71
CA ASN A 291 -4.61 3.18 -9.29
C ASN A 291 -3.50 2.13 -9.33
N LYS A 292 -3.69 1.03 -10.09
CA LYS A 292 -2.65 0.03 -10.29
C LYS A 292 -2.10 -0.57 -8.97
N MET A 293 -2.98 -0.76 -8.00
CA MET A 293 -2.60 -1.25 -6.67
C MET A 293 -1.82 -2.57 -6.73
N VAL A 294 -2.25 -3.51 -7.55
CA VAL A 294 -1.62 -4.84 -7.69
C VAL A 294 -0.24 -4.70 -8.32
N GLU A 295 -0.15 -3.98 -9.44
CA GLU A 295 1.11 -3.74 -10.15
C GLU A 295 2.08 -2.94 -9.28
N MET A 296 1.60 -1.94 -8.54
CA MET A 296 2.39 -1.15 -7.60
C MET A 296 2.98 -2.02 -6.49
N SER A 297 2.19 -2.96 -5.97
CA SER A 297 2.62 -3.90 -4.92
C SER A 297 3.74 -4.82 -5.41
N PHE A 298 3.58 -5.41 -6.60
CA PHE A 298 4.59 -6.27 -7.20
C PHE A 298 5.87 -5.51 -7.52
N GLU A 299 5.77 -4.31 -8.09
CA GLU A 299 6.94 -3.47 -8.37
C GLU A 299 7.66 -3.04 -7.10
N ALA A 300 6.94 -2.67 -6.03
CA ALA A 300 7.55 -2.33 -4.76
C ALA A 300 8.30 -3.51 -4.14
N ALA A 301 7.70 -4.70 -4.15
CA ALA A 301 8.33 -5.92 -3.67
C ALA A 301 9.56 -6.30 -4.51
N ARG A 302 9.45 -6.25 -5.85
CA ARG A 302 10.54 -6.53 -6.78
C ARG A 302 11.73 -5.59 -6.53
N ILE A 303 11.47 -4.28 -6.46
CA ILE A 303 12.53 -3.28 -6.23
C ILE A 303 13.24 -3.53 -4.91
N LEU A 304 12.49 -3.81 -3.83
CA LEU A 304 13.09 -4.09 -2.53
C LEU A 304 13.98 -5.32 -2.59
N LEU A 305 13.51 -6.41 -3.21
CA LEU A 305 14.29 -7.65 -3.38
C LEU A 305 15.54 -7.44 -4.23
N ASP A 306 15.43 -6.71 -5.34
CA ASP A 306 16.55 -6.38 -6.21
C ASP A 306 17.61 -5.57 -5.45
N ASP A 307 17.21 -4.55 -4.67
CA ASP A 307 18.11 -3.74 -3.90
C ASP A 307 18.79 -4.56 -2.76
N LEU A 308 18.06 -5.49 -2.13
CA LEU A 308 18.61 -6.45 -1.14
C LEU A 308 19.67 -7.37 -1.74
N GLU A 309 19.55 -7.69 -3.03
CA GLU A 309 20.53 -8.49 -3.78
C GLU A 309 21.63 -7.64 -4.46
N GLY A 310 21.61 -6.31 -4.25
CA GLY A 310 22.58 -5.39 -4.81
C GLY A 310 22.38 -5.06 -6.29
N ARG A 311 21.22 -5.39 -6.87
CA ARG A 311 20.84 -4.99 -8.23
C ARG A 311 20.38 -3.53 -8.23
N LYS A 312 20.68 -2.82 -9.31
CA LYS A 312 20.31 -1.41 -9.45
C LYS A 312 18.89 -1.25 -9.99
N ASN A 313 18.11 -0.40 -9.34
CA ASN A 313 16.79 0.03 -9.77
C ASN A 313 16.76 1.55 -10.05
N PRO A 314 15.83 2.03 -10.89
CA PRO A 314 15.57 3.45 -11.03
C PRO A 314 15.08 4.03 -9.70
N GLU A 315 15.30 5.33 -9.48
CA GLU A 315 14.82 6.02 -8.26
C GLU A 315 13.29 6.05 -8.18
N LYS A 316 12.64 6.16 -9.33
CA LYS A 316 11.17 6.25 -9.45
C LYS A 316 10.68 5.45 -10.64
N ILE A 317 9.56 4.77 -10.43
CA ILE A 317 8.74 4.16 -11.48
C ILE A 317 7.39 4.85 -11.47
N MET A 318 6.88 5.23 -12.64
CA MET A 318 5.56 5.81 -12.81
C MET A 318 4.65 4.78 -13.48
N LEU A 319 3.54 4.46 -12.84
CA LEU A 319 2.46 3.64 -13.39
C LEU A 319 1.34 4.58 -13.89
N PHE A 320 0.69 4.21 -14.97
CA PHE A 320 -0.43 4.96 -15.52
C PHE A 320 -1.74 4.33 -15.10
N SER A 321 -2.60 5.13 -14.47
CA SER A 321 -3.95 4.72 -14.09
C SER A 321 -4.84 4.49 -15.31
N ASN A 322 -5.96 3.77 -15.13
CA ASN A 322 -6.99 3.62 -16.15
C ASN A 322 -8.36 3.51 -15.49
N ILE A 323 -9.38 3.99 -16.17
CA ILE A 323 -10.76 3.88 -15.70
C ILE A 323 -11.28 2.47 -16.00
N VAL A 324 -11.95 1.87 -15.03
CA VAL A 324 -12.73 0.63 -15.18
C VAL A 324 -14.20 1.04 -15.15
N GLU A 325 -14.78 1.22 -16.34
CA GLU A 325 -16.19 1.59 -16.49
C GLU A 325 -17.10 0.45 -16.04
N ARG A 326 -18.18 0.80 -15.31
CA ARG A 326 -19.24 -0.09 -14.86
C ARG A 326 -20.60 0.61 -14.99
N GLU A 327 -21.53 0.31 -14.08
CA GLU A 327 -22.95 0.72 -14.18
C GLU A 327 -23.22 2.12 -13.60
N SER A 328 -22.28 2.73 -12.86
CA SER A 328 -22.50 4.02 -12.20
C SER A 328 -22.16 5.25 -13.05
N THR A 329 -21.78 5.03 -14.33
CA THR A 329 -21.54 6.09 -15.34
C THR A 329 -22.13 5.78 -16.70
#